data_c28bb06bff732da62b9fe53c0e2a233a
#
_entry.id   c28bb06bff732da62b9fe53c0e2a233a
#
_cell.length_a   1.000
_cell.length_b   1.000
_cell.length_c   1.000
_cell.angle_alpha   90.00
_cell.angle_beta   90.00
_cell.angle_gamma   90.00
#
_symmetry.space_group_name_H-M   'P 1'
#
loop_
_entity.id
_entity.type
_entity.pdbx_description
1 polymer ?
#
loop_
_entity_poly.entity_id
_entity_poly.type
_entity_poly.pdbx_seq_one_letter_code
_entity_poly.pdbx_strand_id
1 'polypeptide(L)'
;MGVVNATVDSFSDAGRYPDTASRIALIDQLVADGADVIDIGGQSAITGVPETDPADEAAAVEPLVAHVARTHPDVLISVDTYKPAVVEASLAAGAHIINDVSGLRYPAVAELVAASSASLVVMHNLSKPKERLTVTDLYDNLETEVLSFISERVDQVVAMGVAPERIIVDPGPDFSKTPHQTVAMLRHADDLLALGFPVLMAVSRKDFIGAVLGRAPDARQAGTLGVMAALEEVGSFIYRV
;
A
#
# COMPACT_ATOMS: atom_id res chain seq x y z
N MET A 1 -3.04 7.53 6.54
CA MET A 1 -3.76 6.82 5.46
C MET A 1 -4.54 5.67 6.09
N GLY A 2 -5.86 5.77 6.11
CA GLY A 2 -6.77 4.77 6.67
C GLY A 2 -7.12 3.67 5.64
N VAL A 3 -7.14 2.40 6.07
CA VAL A 3 -7.34 1.24 5.19
C VAL A 3 -8.77 0.74 5.21
N VAL A 4 -9.35 0.51 4.03
CA VAL A 4 -10.68 -0.05 3.84
C VAL A 4 -10.64 -1.26 2.90
N ASN A 5 -10.97 -2.43 3.44
CA ASN A 5 -11.00 -3.65 2.64
C ASN A 5 -12.40 -3.85 2.03
N ALA A 6 -12.46 -3.86 0.69
CA ALA A 6 -13.70 -4.07 -0.07
C ALA A 6 -14.00 -5.55 -0.37
N THR A 7 -13.15 -6.48 0.08
CA THR A 7 -13.33 -7.93 -0.15
C THR A 7 -14.40 -8.54 0.75
N VAL A 8 -15.17 -9.49 0.20
CA VAL A 8 -16.18 -10.27 0.96
C VAL A 8 -15.51 -11.18 2.01
N ASP A 9 -14.27 -11.61 1.76
CA ASP A 9 -13.48 -12.53 2.57
C ASP A 9 -12.37 -11.83 3.38
N SER A 10 -12.58 -10.60 3.87
CA SER A 10 -11.55 -9.87 4.60
C SER A 10 -11.32 -10.47 6.00
N PHE A 11 -10.40 -11.45 6.09
CA PHE A 11 -9.90 -11.99 7.35
C PHE A 11 -9.20 -10.92 8.21
N SER A 12 -8.70 -9.83 7.61
CA SER A 12 -8.04 -8.73 8.32
C SER A 12 -8.98 -7.99 9.28
N ASP A 13 -10.26 -7.87 8.93
CA ASP A 13 -11.26 -7.16 9.72
C ASP A 13 -12.24 -8.10 10.42
N ALA A 14 -11.95 -9.41 10.42
CA ALA A 14 -12.78 -10.46 11.03
C ALA A 14 -14.28 -10.42 10.62
N GLY A 15 -14.56 -10.00 9.37
CA GLY A 15 -15.93 -9.89 8.86
C GLY A 15 -16.75 -8.74 9.45
N ARG A 16 -16.11 -7.73 10.03
CA ARG A 16 -16.79 -6.58 10.67
C ARG A 16 -17.57 -5.70 9.68
N TYR A 17 -17.13 -5.66 8.43
CA TYR A 17 -17.68 -4.78 7.38
C TYR A 17 -18.10 -5.61 6.17
N PRO A 18 -19.20 -6.40 6.27
CA PRO A 18 -19.56 -7.39 5.25
C PRO A 18 -20.14 -6.77 3.97
N ASP A 19 -20.67 -5.56 4.04
CA ASP A 19 -21.38 -4.93 2.93
C ASP A 19 -20.85 -3.51 2.63
N THR A 20 -21.28 -2.94 1.52
CA THR A 20 -20.89 -1.60 1.07
C THR A 20 -21.29 -0.53 2.08
N ALA A 21 -22.45 -0.65 2.73
CA ALA A 21 -22.94 0.36 3.68
C ALA A 21 -22.06 0.42 4.94
N SER A 22 -21.65 -0.72 5.49
CA SER A 22 -20.74 -0.78 6.64
C SER A 22 -19.33 -0.28 6.30
N ARG A 23 -18.85 -0.50 5.06
CA ARG A 23 -17.57 0.05 4.58
C ARG A 23 -17.62 1.56 4.39
N ILE A 24 -18.73 2.09 3.88
CA ILE A 24 -18.98 3.53 3.82
C ILE A 24 -18.94 4.13 5.22
N ALA A 25 -19.62 3.54 6.20
CA ALA A 25 -19.59 4.00 7.58
C ALA A 25 -18.17 3.97 8.18
N LEU A 26 -17.36 2.96 7.84
CA LEU A 26 -15.94 2.93 8.22
C LEU A 26 -15.15 4.06 7.57
N ILE A 27 -15.38 4.35 6.28
CA ILE A 27 -14.74 5.47 5.58
C ILE A 27 -15.05 6.78 6.31
N ASP A 28 -16.34 7.04 6.55
CA ASP A 28 -16.78 8.28 7.23
C ASP A 28 -16.17 8.40 8.63
N GLN A 29 -16.02 7.29 9.36
CA GLN A 29 -15.36 7.26 10.65
C GLN A 29 -13.86 7.55 10.54
N LEU A 30 -13.14 6.93 9.60
CA LEU A 30 -11.71 7.16 9.39
C LEU A 30 -11.43 8.63 9.04
N VAL A 31 -12.27 9.23 8.21
CA VAL A 31 -12.18 10.66 7.88
C VAL A 31 -12.43 11.53 9.11
N ALA A 32 -13.46 11.21 9.90
CA ALA A 32 -13.75 11.93 11.15
C ALA A 32 -12.62 11.79 12.18
N ASP A 33 -11.91 10.66 12.19
CA ASP A 33 -10.73 10.41 13.02
C ASP A 33 -9.44 11.08 12.49
N GLY A 34 -9.51 11.78 11.34
CA GLY A 34 -8.43 12.59 10.80
C GLY A 34 -7.58 11.90 9.75
N ALA A 35 -8.11 10.91 9.03
CA ALA A 35 -7.39 10.34 7.89
C ALA A 35 -7.33 11.34 6.72
N ASP A 36 -6.13 11.66 6.23
CA ASP A 36 -5.91 12.52 5.05
C ASP A 36 -6.08 11.74 3.74
N VAL A 37 -5.90 10.42 3.80
CA VAL A 37 -6.01 9.52 2.66
C VAL A 37 -6.80 8.28 3.07
N ILE A 38 -7.75 7.86 2.22
CA ILE A 38 -8.45 6.56 2.36
C ILE A 38 -7.90 5.62 1.29
N ASP A 39 -7.37 4.47 1.72
CA ASP A 39 -6.80 3.43 0.85
C ASP A 39 -7.76 2.24 0.75
N ILE A 40 -8.33 2.04 -0.43
CA ILE A 40 -9.39 1.07 -0.70
C ILE A 40 -8.80 -0.11 -1.47
N GLY A 41 -8.86 -1.32 -0.88
CA GLY A 41 -8.39 -2.54 -1.53
C GLY A 41 -9.52 -3.52 -1.80
N GLY A 42 -9.66 -3.96 -3.06
CA GLY A 42 -10.68 -4.95 -3.47
C GLY A 42 -10.19 -6.39 -3.46
N GLN A 43 -8.91 -6.62 -3.11
CA GLN A 43 -8.32 -7.94 -3.03
C GLN A 43 -7.69 -8.20 -1.66
N SER A 44 -7.96 -9.37 -1.09
CA SER A 44 -7.34 -9.79 0.17
C SER A 44 -5.81 -9.93 0.03
N ALA A 45 -5.04 -9.43 1.00
CA ALA A 45 -3.59 -9.62 1.07
C ALA A 45 -3.17 -11.05 1.47
N ILE A 46 -4.11 -11.93 1.82
CA ILE A 46 -3.83 -13.32 2.21
C ILE A 46 -3.18 -14.07 1.05
N THR A 47 -2.04 -14.71 1.33
CA THR A 47 -1.33 -15.56 0.36
C THR A 47 -1.96 -16.95 0.27
N GLY A 48 -1.79 -17.62 -0.89
CA GLY A 48 -2.31 -18.98 -1.11
C GLY A 48 -3.82 -19.09 -1.38
N VAL A 49 -4.53 -17.96 -1.48
CA VAL A 49 -5.92 -17.90 -1.96
C VAL A 49 -5.97 -17.37 -3.39
N PRO A 50 -6.95 -17.76 -4.20
CA PRO A 50 -7.08 -17.24 -5.56
C PRO A 50 -7.16 -15.72 -5.60
N GLU A 51 -6.71 -15.13 -6.70
CA GLU A 51 -6.96 -13.72 -6.97
C GLU A 51 -8.46 -13.48 -7.23
N THR A 52 -8.95 -12.33 -6.77
CA THR A 52 -10.29 -11.85 -7.13
C THR A 52 -10.34 -11.56 -8.64
N ASP A 53 -11.43 -11.89 -9.30
CA ASP A 53 -11.62 -11.49 -10.71
C ASP A 53 -11.54 -9.96 -10.83
N PRO A 54 -10.88 -9.41 -11.85
CA PRO A 54 -10.73 -7.96 -11.99
C PRO A 54 -12.06 -7.19 -12.06
N ALA A 55 -13.10 -7.78 -12.66
CA ALA A 55 -14.42 -7.13 -12.75
C ALA A 55 -15.12 -7.13 -11.38
N ASP A 56 -14.99 -8.21 -10.60
CA ASP A 56 -15.54 -8.29 -9.25
C ASP A 56 -14.79 -7.32 -8.30
N GLU A 57 -13.47 -7.22 -8.45
CA GLU A 57 -12.65 -6.28 -7.67
C GLU A 57 -13.04 -4.83 -8.00
N ALA A 58 -13.15 -4.48 -9.28
CA ALA A 58 -13.58 -3.15 -9.70
C ALA A 58 -14.99 -2.81 -9.17
N ALA A 59 -15.94 -3.73 -9.29
CA ALA A 59 -17.30 -3.56 -8.79
C ALA A 59 -17.38 -3.36 -7.27
N ALA A 60 -16.44 -3.94 -6.51
CA ALA A 60 -16.35 -3.74 -5.06
C ALA A 60 -15.72 -2.40 -4.67
N VAL A 61 -14.74 -1.91 -5.43
CA VAL A 61 -13.96 -0.71 -5.14
C VAL A 61 -14.67 0.56 -5.61
N GLU A 62 -15.20 0.56 -6.84
CA GLU A 62 -15.78 1.73 -7.51
C GLU A 62 -16.82 2.49 -6.66
N PRO A 63 -17.83 1.87 -6.02
CA PRO A 63 -18.82 2.58 -5.23
C PRO A 63 -18.23 3.28 -4.00
N LEU A 64 -17.15 2.74 -3.42
CA LEU A 64 -16.46 3.32 -2.27
C LEU A 64 -15.63 4.53 -2.70
N VAL A 65 -14.88 4.43 -3.81
CA VAL A 65 -14.14 5.54 -4.41
C VAL A 65 -15.10 6.69 -4.75
N ALA A 66 -16.20 6.40 -5.43
CA ALA A 66 -17.23 7.39 -5.79
C ALA A 66 -17.89 8.03 -4.57
N HIS A 67 -18.05 7.27 -3.45
CA HIS A 67 -18.53 7.83 -2.20
C HIS A 67 -17.57 8.88 -1.65
N VAL A 68 -16.30 8.55 -1.47
CA VAL A 68 -15.29 9.48 -0.94
C VAL A 68 -15.18 10.72 -1.82
N ALA A 69 -15.08 10.56 -3.15
CA ALA A 69 -14.98 11.66 -4.10
C ALA A 69 -16.14 12.67 -3.99
N ARG A 70 -17.33 12.18 -3.68
CA ARG A 70 -18.54 13.02 -3.57
C ARG A 70 -18.69 13.67 -2.19
N THR A 71 -18.37 12.94 -1.09
CA THR A 71 -18.73 13.35 0.28
C THR A 71 -17.56 13.94 1.06
N HIS A 72 -16.32 13.63 0.67
CA HIS A 72 -15.09 14.06 1.33
C HIS A 72 -14.08 14.66 0.33
N PRO A 73 -14.39 15.80 -0.32
CA PRO A 73 -13.58 16.36 -1.41
C PRO A 73 -12.15 16.77 -1.00
N ASP A 74 -11.89 16.93 0.29
CA ASP A 74 -10.58 17.29 0.84
C ASP A 74 -9.72 16.07 1.19
N VAL A 75 -10.26 14.85 1.06
CA VAL A 75 -9.57 13.59 1.37
C VAL A 75 -9.04 12.95 0.10
N LEU A 76 -7.79 12.55 0.11
CA LEU A 76 -7.20 11.81 -1.01
C LEU A 76 -7.70 10.37 -1.03
N ILE A 77 -7.90 9.84 -2.24
CA ILE A 77 -8.37 8.48 -2.47
C ILE A 77 -7.24 7.66 -3.08
N SER A 78 -6.81 6.64 -2.37
CA SER A 78 -5.86 5.64 -2.84
C SER A 78 -6.58 4.33 -3.13
N VAL A 79 -6.15 3.60 -4.16
CA VAL A 79 -6.67 2.27 -4.48
C VAL A 79 -5.52 1.27 -4.52
N ASP A 80 -5.58 0.28 -3.61
CA ASP A 80 -4.61 -0.83 -3.52
C ASP A 80 -4.98 -1.89 -4.57
N THR A 81 -4.32 -1.80 -5.72
CA THR A 81 -4.49 -2.73 -6.84
C THR A 81 -3.30 -2.67 -7.81
N TYR A 82 -3.05 -3.80 -8.46
CA TYR A 82 -2.07 -3.94 -9.55
C TYR A 82 -2.72 -4.41 -10.88
N LYS A 83 -4.05 -4.47 -10.92
CA LYS A 83 -4.78 -4.96 -12.09
C LYS A 83 -5.22 -3.79 -12.97
N PRO A 84 -4.81 -3.72 -14.25
CA PRO A 84 -5.12 -2.58 -15.12
C PRO A 84 -6.60 -2.24 -15.22
N ALA A 85 -7.49 -3.25 -15.30
CA ALA A 85 -8.94 -3.01 -15.37
C ALA A 85 -9.49 -2.34 -14.10
N VAL A 86 -8.95 -2.69 -12.90
CA VAL A 86 -9.35 -2.07 -11.64
C VAL A 86 -8.78 -0.65 -11.55
N VAL A 87 -7.55 -0.43 -12.02
CA VAL A 87 -6.94 0.92 -12.12
C VAL A 87 -7.79 1.83 -12.98
N GLU A 88 -8.19 1.39 -14.18
CA GLU A 88 -9.02 2.16 -15.10
C GLU A 88 -10.37 2.56 -14.46
N ALA A 89 -11.08 1.60 -13.87
CA ALA A 89 -12.33 1.84 -13.16
C ALA A 89 -12.16 2.82 -11.98
N SER A 90 -11.10 2.63 -11.19
CA SER A 90 -10.80 3.48 -10.02
C SER A 90 -10.48 4.92 -10.40
N LEU A 91 -9.68 5.12 -11.45
CA LEU A 91 -9.37 6.45 -11.99
C LEU A 91 -10.62 7.14 -12.51
N ALA A 92 -11.48 6.41 -13.24
CA ALA A 92 -12.76 6.94 -13.72
C ALA A 92 -13.72 7.32 -12.57
N ALA A 93 -13.66 6.60 -11.44
CA ALA A 93 -14.44 6.89 -10.24
C ALA A 93 -13.88 8.04 -9.38
N GLY A 94 -12.66 8.52 -9.65
CA GLY A 94 -12.03 9.66 -8.97
C GLY A 94 -10.87 9.32 -8.04
N ALA A 95 -10.21 8.19 -8.21
CA ALA A 95 -8.99 7.85 -7.44
C ALA A 95 -7.85 8.86 -7.74
N HIS A 96 -7.15 9.28 -6.67
CA HIS A 96 -6.02 10.19 -6.72
C HIS A 96 -4.67 9.47 -6.70
N ILE A 97 -4.62 8.27 -6.14
CA ILE A 97 -3.40 7.47 -5.97
C ILE A 97 -3.69 6.03 -6.36
N ILE A 98 -2.82 5.42 -7.14
CA ILE A 98 -2.79 3.98 -7.36
C ILE A 98 -1.66 3.39 -6.53
N ASN A 99 -2.02 2.50 -5.59
CA ASN A 99 -1.08 1.84 -4.69
C ASN A 99 -0.76 0.44 -5.25
N ASP A 100 0.28 0.37 -6.12
CA ASP A 100 0.71 -0.89 -6.73
C ASP A 100 1.70 -1.65 -5.84
N VAL A 101 1.19 -2.65 -5.14
CA VAL A 101 1.98 -3.53 -4.26
C VAL A 101 2.68 -4.68 -5.00
N SER A 102 2.61 -4.74 -6.33
CA SER A 102 3.22 -5.81 -7.13
C SER A 102 4.69 -5.56 -7.49
N GLY A 103 5.22 -4.38 -7.21
CA GLY A 103 6.55 -3.95 -7.66
C GLY A 103 6.58 -3.60 -9.14
N LEU A 104 5.50 -3.02 -9.66
CA LEU A 104 5.31 -2.65 -11.08
C LEU A 104 5.45 -3.84 -12.03
N ARG A 105 4.90 -4.97 -11.62
CA ARG A 105 4.92 -6.19 -12.43
C ARG A 105 4.07 -6.07 -13.72
N TYR A 106 3.11 -5.16 -13.72
CA TYR A 106 2.19 -4.90 -14.82
C TYR A 106 2.40 -3.48 -15.37
N PRO A 107 3.22 -3.30 -16.43
CA PRO A 107 3.53 -1.96 -16.98
C PRO A 107 2.31 -1.14 -17.37
N ALA A 108 1.23 -1.79 -17.79
CA ALA A 108 -0.04 -1.14 -18.14
C ALA A 108 -0.61 -0.29 -17.00
N VAL A 109 -0.30 -0.58 -15.73
CA VAL A 109 -0.68 0.25 -14.57
C VAL A 109 0.00 1.63 -14.67
N ALA A 110 1.31 1.65 -14.92
CA ALA A 110 2.05 2.90 -15.07
C ALA A 110 1.60 3.69 -16.31
N GLU A 111 1.26 3.03 -17.42
CA GLU A 111 0.72 3.67 -18.63
C GLU A 111 -0.63 4.36 -18.35
N LEU A 112 -1.53 3.70 -17.63
CA LEU A 112 -2.83 4.27 -17.24
C LEU A 112 -2.65 5.47 -16.30
N VAL A 113 -1.75 5.37 -15.32
CA VAL A 113 -1.44 6.48 -14.41
C VAL A 113 -0.79 7.64 -15.16
N ALA A 114 0.11 7.38 -16.11
CA ALA A 114 0.72 8.40 -16.96
C ALA A 114 -0.32 9.20 -17.76
N ALA A 115 -1.37 8.52 -18.26
CA ALA A 115 -2.47 9.12 -18.99
C ALA A 115 -3.48 9.88 -18.10
N SER A 116 -3.33 9.86 -16.79
CA SER A 116 -4.20 10.49 -15.80
C SER A 116 -3.49 11.61 -15.02
N SER A 117 -4.16 12.18 -14.00
CA SER A 117 -3.55 13.10 -13.02
C SER A 117 -3.15 12.40 -11.72
N ALA A 118 -3.39 11.09 -11.60
CA ALA A 118 -3.15 10.34 -10.36
C ALA A 118 -1.65 10.13 -10.07
N SER A 119 -1.34 9.90 -8.82
CA SER A 119 -0.03 9.48 -8.33
C SER A 119 0.09 7.95 -8.32
N LEU A 120 1.32 7.44 -8.36
CA LEU A 120 1.64 6.02 -8.32
C LEU A 120 2.54 5.70 -7.13
N VAL A 121 2.16 4.71 -6.34
CA VAL A 121 3.05 4.12 -5.34
C VAL A 121 3.91 3.04 -6.02
N VAL A 122 5.22 3.19 -5.89
CA VAL A 122 6.24 2.26 -6.37
C VAL A 122 6.76 1.48 -5.18
N MET A 123 6.31 0.24 -5.01
CA MET A 123 6.67 -0.57 -3.85
C MET A 123 7.75 -1.60 -4.19
N HIS A 124 8.72 -1.79 -3.27
CA HIS A 124 9.67 -2.88 -3.35
C HIS A 124 9.00 -4.22 -3.01
N ASN A 125 8.85 -5.08 -4.00
CA ASN A 125 8.36 -6.44 -3.85
C ASN A 125 8.95 -7.38 -4.92
N LEU A 126 9.65 -8.43 -4.50
CA LEU A 126 10.24 -9.44 -5.40
C LEU A 126 9.29 -10.63 -5.64
N SER A 127 8.29 -10.84 -4.76
CA SER A 127 7.31 -11.92 -4.92
C SER A 127 6.25 -11.55 -5.95
N LYS A 128 5.65 -12.57 -6.57
CA LYS A 128 4.41 -12.35 -7.29
C LYS A 128 3.28 -12.04 -6.30
N PRO A 129 2.24 -11.33 -6.76
CA PRO A 129 1.04 -11.16 -5.96
C PRO A 129 0.53 -12.51 -5.44
N LYS A 130 0.03 -12.54 -4.19
CA LYS A 130 -0.46 -13.76 -3.51
C LYS A 130 0.58 -14.85 -3.24
N GLU A 131 1.84 -14.65 -3.58
CA GLU A 131 2.93 -15.56 -3.22
C GLU A 131 3.73 -14.99 -2.04
N ARG A 132 4.10 -15.86 -1.10
CA ARG A 132 5.04 -15.52 -0.04
C ARG A 132 6.39 -16.14 -0.39
N LEU A 133 7.42 -15.32 -0.52
CA LEU A 133 8.78 -15.84 -0.61
C LEU A 133 9.21 -16.37 0.76
N THR A 134 9.64 -17.63 0.79
CA THR A 134 10.10 -18.31 2.01
C THR A 134 11.63 -18.41 2.08
N VAL A 135 12.33 -17.92 1.04
CA VAL A 135 13.79 -17.94 0.96
C VAL A 135 14.34 -16.83 1.84
N THR A 136 15.28 -17.17 2.73
CA THR A 136 15.90 -16.22 3.66
C THR A 136 17.10 -15.49 3.07
N ASP A 137 17.72 -16.04 2.03
CA ASP A 137 18.95 -15.55 1.40
C ASP A 137 18.62 -14.80 0.07
N LEU A 138 17.64 -13.91 0.13
CA LEU A 138 17.18 -13.15 -1.03
C LEU A 138 18.09 -11.97 -1.37
N TYR A 139 18.87 -11.49 -0.39
CA TYR A 139 19.67 -10.28 -0.51
C TYR A 139 21.09 -10.55 -0.07
N ASP A 140 22.07 -10.11 -0.85
CA ASP A 140 23.46 -10.00 -0.44
C ASP A 140 23.66 -8.74 0.41
N ASN A 141 23.00 -7.65 0.01
CA ASN A 141 22.94 -6.37 0.74
C ASN A 141 21.54 -5.78 0.62
N LEU A 142 20.73 -5.96 1.66
CA LEU A 142 19.33 -5.60 1.69
C LEU A 142 19.08 -4.11 1.38
N GLU A 143 19.81 -3.23 2.06
CA GLU A 143 19.59 -1.77 1.97
C GLU A 143 19.88 -1.29 0.55
N THR A 144 21.04 -1.66 0.02
CA THR A 144 21.45 -1.28 -1.35
C THR A 144 20.50 -1.84 -2.41
N GLU A 145 20.08 -3.10 -2.27
CA GLU A 145 19.23 -3.75 -3.25
C GLU A 145 17.79 -3.21 -3.24
N VAL A 146 17.25 -2.88 -2.06
CA VAL A 146 15.93 -2.23 -1.95
C VAL A 146 15.97 -0.83 -2.60
N LEU A 147 16.99 -0.03 -2.31
CA LEU A 147 17.14 1.30 -2.89
C LEU A 147 17.34 1.25 -4.41
N SER A 148 18.19 0.33 -4.89
CA SER A 148 18.43 0.14 -6.33
C SER A 148 17.16 -0.28 -7.05
N PHE A 149 16.41 -1.25 -6.49
CA PHE A 149 15.13 -1.68 -7.05
C PHE A 149 14.15 -0.52 -7.18
N ILE A 150 13.98 0.28 -6.11
CA ILE A 150 13.07 1.43 -6.12
C ILE A 150 13.51 2.44 -7.17
N SER A 151 14.80 2.78 -7.22
CA SER A 151 15.34 3.74 -8.19
C SER A 151 15.11 3.27 -9.63
N GLU A 152 15.40 2.01 -9.95
CA GLU A 152 15.17 1.43 -11.27
C GLU A 152 13.68 1.46 -11.67
N ARG A 153 12.77 1.19 -10.71
CA ARG A 153 11.33 1.24 -10.97
C ARG A 153 10.83 2.67 -11.17
N VAL A 154 11.35 3.62 -10.39
CA VAL A 154 11.07 5.05 -10.58
C VAL A 154 11.51 5.50 -11.97
N ASP A 155 12.74 5.17 -12.41
CA ASP A 155 13.23 5.50 -13.74
C ASP A 155 12.32 4.92 -14.84
N GLN A 156 11.87 3.66 -14.68
CA GLN A 156 10.94 3.01 -15.61
C GLN A 156 9.61 3.77 -15.70
N VAL A 157 9.03 4.13 -14.55
CA VAL A 157 7.75 4.83 -14.48
C VAL A 157 7.84 6.24 -15.08
N VAL A 158 8.93 6.94 -14.83
CA VAL A 158 9.21 8.25 -15.45
C VAL A 158 9.36 8.12 -16.97
N ALA A 159 10.07 7.10 -17.45
CA ALA A 159 10.20 6.83 -18.87
C ALA A 159 8.85 6.48 -19.55
N MET A 160 7.87 5.96 -18.80
CA MET A 160 6.49 5.72 -19.27
C MET A 160 5.61 6.99 -19.22
N GLY A 161 6.12 8.10 -18.68
CA GLY A 161 5.44 9.41 -18.71
C GLY A 161 4.76 9.83 -17.41
N VAL A 162 4.95 9.12 -16.31
CA VAL A 162 4.51 9.59 -14.98
C VAL A 162 5.48 10.66 -14.50
N ALA A 163 4.98 11.85 -14.19
CA ALA A 163 5.81 12.93 -13.68
C ALA A 163 6.42 12.58 -12.31
N PRO A 164 7.69 12.90 -12.04
CA PRO A 164 8.36 12.56 -10.77
C PRO A 164 7.58 13.02 -9.52
N GLU A 165 6.91 14.16 -9.61
CA GLU A 165 6.12 14.76 -8.52
C GLU A 165 4.87 13.94 -8.17
N ARG A 166 4.51 12.97 -9.01
CA ARG A 166 3.37 12.04 -8.81
C ARG A 166 3.81 10.65 -8.36
N ILE A 167 5.08 10.47 -8.00
CA ILE A 167 5.61 9.19 -7.54
C ILE A 167 5.74 9.20 -6.03
N ILE A 168 5.27 8.12 -5.40
CA ILE A 168 5.44 7.80 -3.98
C ILE A 168 6.21 6.48 -3.94
N VAL A 169 7.19 6.35 -3.05
CA VAL A 169 7.96 5.12 -2.91
C VAL A 169 7.60 4.38 -1.61
N ASP A 170 7.59 3.04 -1.65
CA ASP A 170 7.32 2.18 -0.48
C ASP A 170 8.39 1.08 -0.41
N PRO A 171 9.16 0.98 0.68
CA PRO A 171 10.16 -0.07 0.85
C PRO A 171 9.57 -1.47 1.04
N GLY A 172 8.26 -1.62 1.16
CA GLY A 172 7.57 -2.90 1.30
C GLY A 172 7.91 -3.64 2.60
N PRO A 173 7.63 -3.10 3.81
CA PRO A 173 7.80 -3.83 5.06
C PRO A 173 7.11 -5.19 5.01
N ASP A 174 7.81 -6.27 5.39
CA ASP A 174 7.38 -7.69 5.32
C ASP A 174 7.10 -8.26 3.92
N PHE A 175 7.17 -7.46 2.85
CA PHE A 175 7.12 -7.96 1.48
C PHE A 175 8.51 -8.41 1.03
N SER A 176 8.64 -9.69 0.71
CA SER A 176 9.92 -10.34 0.32
C SER A 176 11.04 -10.13 1.34
N LYS A 177 10.70 -9.89 2.60
CA LYS A 177 11.61 -9.65 3.71
C LYS A 177 11.22 -10.47 4.93
N THR A 178 12.22 -10.98 5.63
CA THR A 178 12.03 -11.52 6.98
C THR A 178 11.74 -10.38 7.96
N PRO A 179 11.16 -10.67 9.14
CA PRO A 179 10.99 -9.65 10.18
C PRO A 179 12.28 -8.92 10.55
N HIS A 180 13.40 -9.63 10.62
CA HIS A 180 14.71 -9.03 10.91
C HIS A 180 15.18 -8.09 9.80
N GLN A 181 15.01 -8.48 8.53
CA GLN A 181 15.32 -7.66 7.37
C GLN A 181 14.42 -6.41 7.31
N THR A 182 13.13 -6.54 7.66
CA THR A 182 12.24 -5.38 7.78
C THR A 182 12.74 -4.38 8.83
N VAL A 183 13.14 -4.85 10.02
CA VAL A 183 13.71 -3.97 11.05
C VAL A 183 15.02 -3.33 10.59
N ALA A 184 15.91 -4.08 9.92
CA ALA A 184 17.15 -3.52 9.37
C ALA A 184 16.86 -2.39 8.37
N MET A 185 15.98 -2.63 7.40
CA MET A 185 15.57 -1.64 6.41
C MET A 185 14.96 -0.38 7.06
N LEU A 186 14.09 -0.52 8.07
CA LEU A 186 13.47 0.62 8.75
C LEU A 186 14.49 1.49 9.53
N ARG A 187 15.63 0.92 9.93
CA ARG A 187 16.73 1.68 10.57
C ARG A 187 17.47 2.60 9.59
N HIS A 188 17.34 2.35 8.30
CA HIS A 188 17.89 3.12 7.19
C HIS A 188 16.80 3.88 6.42
N ALA A 189 15.75 4.34 7.14
CA ALA A 189 14.65 5.08 6.54
C ALA A 189 15.07 6.46 6.00
N ASP A 190 16.16 7.04 6.49
CA ASP A 190 16.79 8.24 5.98
C ASP A 190 17.33 8.07 4.54
N ASP A 191 17.87 6.90 4.20
CA ASP A 191 18.29 6.60 2.83
C ASP A 191 17.11 6.58 1.84
N LEU A 192 15.92 6.14 2.29
CA LEU A 192 14.70 6.21 1.49
C LEU A 192 14.24 7.65 1.25
N LEU A 193 14.31 8.51 2.28
CA LEU A 193 14.01 9.94 2.16
C LEU A 193 14.99 10.64 1.23
N ALA A 194 16.27 10.21 1.24
CA ALA A 194 17.30 10.76 0.37
C ALA A 194 17.06 10.51 -1.13
N LEU A 195 16.16 9.58 -1.50
CA LEU A 195 15.71 9.42 -2.90
C LEU A 195 14.93 10.63 -3.41
N GLY A 196 14.42 11.51 -2.52
CA GLY A 196 13.72 12.74 -2.88
C GLY A 196 12.24 12.58 -3.23
N PHE A 197 11.65 11.41 -2.94
CA PHE A 197 10.22 11.14 -3.12
C PHE A 197 9.50 11.03 -1.78
N PRO A 198 8.18 11.31 -1.72
CA PRO A 198 7.37 10.93 -0.56
C PRO A 198 7.48 9.43 -0.30
N VAL A 199 7.64 9.04 0.98
CA VAL A 199 7.80 7.64 1.38
C VAL A 199 6.57 7.15 2.11
N LEU A 200 5.95 6.07 1.60
CA LEU A 200 4.86 5.37 2.26
C LEU A 200 5.42 4.26 3.15
N MET A 201 4.95 4.23 4.40
CA MET A 201 5.34 3.26 5.42
C MET A 201 4.11 2.46 5.89
N ALA A 202 3.91 1.29 5.28
CA ALA A 202 2.84 0.37 5.65
C ALA A 202 3.29 -0.53 6.81
N VAL A 203 3.27 -0.01 8.04
CA VAL A 203 3.82 -0.70 9.23
C VAL A 203 2.77 -1.30 10.16
N SER A 204 1.48 -1.03 9.94
CA SER A 204 0.42 -1.40 10.88
C SER A 204 0.31 -2.91 11.11
N ARG A 205 0.49 -3.34 12.35
CA ARG A 205 0.33 -4.72 12.86
C ARG A 205 1.11 -5.79 12.09
N LYS A 206 2.15 -5.39 11.37
CA LYS A 206 2.96 -6.27 10.52
C LYS A 206 3.71 -7.36 11.31
N ASP A 207 4.16 -8.39 10.61
CA ASP A 207 4.77 -9.58 11.21
C ASP A 207 6.09 -9.28 11.92
N PHE A 208 6.87 -8.30 11.45
CA PHE A 208 8.09 -7.88 12.14
C PHE A 208 7.80 -7.35 13.56
N ILE A 209 6.68 -6.62 13.77
CA ILE A 209 6.27 -6.16 15.11
C ILE A 209 5.92 -7.36 16.00
N GLY A 210 5.20 -8.34 15.43
CA GLY A 210 4.88 -9.58 16.13
C GLY A 210 6.11 -10.37 16.53
N ALA A 211 7.12 -10.45 15.65
CA ALA A 211 8.37 -11.14 15.90
C ALA A 211 9.21 -10.47 17.01
N VAL A 212 9.24 -9.11 17.01
CA VAL A 212 9.98 -8.35 18.04
C VAL A 212 9.29 -8.43 19.41
N LEU A 213 7.96 -8.31 19.44
CA LEU A 213 7.20 -8.19 20.69
C LEU A 213 6.65 -9.52 21.23
N GLY A 214 6.70 -10.61 20.44
CA GLY A 214 6.03 -11.87 20.76
C GLY A 214 4.51 -11.74 20.86
N ARG A 215 3.88 -10.91 20.00
CA ARG A 215 2.46 -10.59 20.09
C ARG A 215 1.67 -11.02 18.85
N ALA A 216 0.44 -11.50 19.10
CA ALA A 216 -0.54 -11.76 18.05
C ALA A 216 -0.97 -10.45 17.33
N PRO A 217 -1.47 -10.51 16.08
CA PRO A 217 -1.78 -9.32 15.27
C PRO A 217 -2.70 -8.30 15.93
N ASP A 218 -3.70 -8.74 16.68
CA ASP A 218 -4.65 -7.90 17.44
C ASP A 218 -4.01 -7.17 18.62
N ALA A 219 -2.87 -7.66 19.12
CA ALA A 219 -2.13 -7.08 20.23
C ALA A 219 -0.88 -6.26 19.80
N ARG A 220 -0.77 -5.89 18.50
CA ARG A 220 0.40 -5.18 17.95
C ARG A 220 0.22 -3.66 17.84
N GLN A 221 -0.92 -3.10 18.28
CA GLN A 221 -1.22 -1.67 18.10
C GLN A 221 -0.17 -0.76 18.77
N ALA A 222 0.19 -1.01 20.02
CA ALA A 222 1.21 -0.23 20.71
C ALA A 222 2.59 -0.34 20.01
N GLY A 223 2.92 -1.51 19.44
CA GLY A 223 4.14 -1.70 18.64
C GLY A 223 4.10 -0.88 17.35
N THR A 224 2.96 -0.81 16.66
CA THR A 224 2.77 0.03 15.48
C THR A 224 3.05 1.49 15.82
N LEU A 225 2.44 2.01 16.90
CA LEU A 225 2.65 3.40 17.35
C LEU A 225 4.12 3.65 17.73
N GLY A 226 4.79 2.69 18.37
CA GLY A 226 6.22 2.79 18.70
C GLY A 226 7.12 2.87 17.46
N VAL A 227 6.80 2.10 16.40
CA VAL A 227 7.53 2.18 15.13
C VAL A 227 7.29 3.52 14.45
N MET A 228 6.05 4.00 14.39
CA MET A 228 5.74 5.32 13.82
C MET A 228 6.47 6.43 14.57
N ALA A 229 6.43 6.44 15.89
CA ALA A 229 7.15 7.42 16.71
C ALA A 229 8.67 7.41 16.47
N ALA A 230 9.27 6.23 16.29
CA ALA A 230 10.70 6.12 15.97
C ALA A 230 11.02 6.62 14.56
N LEU A 231 10.14 6.42 13.58
CA LEU A 231 10.31 6.92 12.21
C LEU A 231 10.15 8.45 12.15
N GLU A 232 9.25 9.06 12.95
CA GLU A 232 9.08 10.52 13.03
C GLU A 232 10.36 11.25 13.47
N GLU A 233 11.25 10.61 14.24
CA GLU A 233 12.57 11.16 14.59
C GLU A 233 13.53 11.22 13.38
N VAL A 234 13.25 10.42 12.33
CA VAL A 234 14.06 10.37 11.11
C VAL A 234 13.54 11.38 10.07
N GLY A 235 12.22 11.52 9.93
CA GLY A 235 11.59 12.40 8.96
C GLY A 235 10.10 12.18 8.81
N SER A 236 9.50 12.81 7.82
CA SER A 236 8.06 12.71 7.56
C SER A 236 7.73 11.62 6.57
N PHE A 237 6.74 10.81 6.91
CA PHE A 237 6.28 9.65 6.13
C PHE A 237 4.76 9.65 5.95
N ILE A 238 4.30 8.95 4.92
CA ILE A 238 2.88 8.60 4.78
C ILE A 238 2.66 7.27 5.49
N TYR A 239 1.96 7.26 6.62
CA TYR A 239 1.68 6.02 7.34
C TYR A 239 0.38 5.38 6.86
N ARG A 240 0.47 4.13 6.43
CA ARG A 240 -0.69 3.30 6.09
C ARG A 240 -1.04 2.41 7.31
N VAL A 241 -2.17 2.72 7.98
CA VAL A 241 -2.61 2.13 9.25
C VAL A 241 -4.11 1.81 9.25
#